data_060e98a70558aee1432bfc9254e605e4
#
_entry.id   060e98a70558aee1432bfc9254e605e4
#
_cell.length_a   1.000
_cell.length_b   1.000
_cell.length_c   1.000
_cell.angle_alpha   90.00
_cell.angle_beta   90.00
_cell.angle_gamma   90.00
#
_symmetry.space_group_name_H-M   'P 1'
#
loop_
_entity.id
_entity.type
_entity.pdbx_description
1 polymer ?
#
loop_
_entity_poly.entity_id
_entity_poly.type
_entity_poly.pdbx_seq_one_letter_code
_entity_poly.pdbx_strand_id
1 'polypeptide(L)'
;MAKEITAYVKLQCKGGQANPAPPIGPALGSKGVNIMEFCKQFNARTQDKPGKILPVLITVYADKSFEFIIKTPPAAVQLLEAAKITSGSKEPNRVKVGKVSWAQVEDIAKDKMADLNAFTLNSAMSMIAGTARSMGLTVEGTAPWEN
;
A
#
# COMPACT_ATOMS: atom_id res chain seq x y z
N MET A 1 7.46 -22.36 -21.50
CA MET A 1 7.94 -22.90 -20.22
C MET A 1 7.88 -21.81 -19.15
N ALA A 2 7.51 -22.20 -17.95
CA ALA A 2 7.54 -21.27 -16.83
C ALA A 2 8.99 -20.93 -16.47
N LYS A 3 9.29 -19.64 -16.29
CA LYS A 3 10.60 -19.19 -15.85
C LYS A 3 10.80 -19.50 -14.37
N GLU A 4 12.00 -19.88 -14.00
CA GLU A 4 12.33 -20.11 -12.60
C GLU A 4 12.39 -18.78 -11.83
N ILE A 5 11.66 -18.70 -10.74
CA ILE A 5 11.62 -17.51 -9.87
C ILE A 5 12.84 -17.56 -8.94
N THR A 6 13.68 -16.53 -9.01
CA THR A 6 14.87 -16.42 -8.17
C THR A 6 14.56 -15.68 -6.86
N ALA A 7 13.78 -14.63 -6.93
CA ALA A 7 13.50 -13.79 -5.75
C ALA A 7 12.24 -12.96 -5.93
N TYR A 8 11.71 -12.51 -4.80
CA TYR A 8 10.64 -11.51 -4.75
C TYR A 8 11.20 -10.26 -4.09
N VAL A 9 10.81 -9.09 -4.61
CA VAL A 9 11.15 -7.79 -4.02
C VAL A 9 9.86 -7.03 -3.79
N LYS A 10 9.67 -6.54 -2.56
CA LYS A 10 8.52 -5.73 -2.18
C LYS A 10 8.99 -4.32 -1.91
N LEU A 11 8.42 -3.34 -2.61
CA LEU A 11 8.79 -1.94 -2.50
C LEU A 11 7.55 -1.07 -2.40
N GLN A 12 7.73 0.12 -1.85
CA GLN A 12 6.72 1.19 -1.87
C GLN A 12 7.32 2.36 -2.63
N CYS A 13 6.67 2.74 -3.73
CA CYS A 13 7.16 3.80 -4.63
C CYS A 13 6.07 4.84 -4.83
N LYS A 14 6.48 6.09 -5.00
CA LYS A 14 5.55 7.16 -5.39
C LYS A 14 5.16 7.02 -6.85
N GLY A 15 3.86 7.07 -7.13
CA GLY A 15 3.35 6.96 -8.50
C GLY A 15 3.90 8.05 -9.40
N GLY A 16 4.40 7.65 -10.57
CA GLY A 16 4.97 8.56 -11.56
C GLY A 16 6.33 9.16 -11.19
N GLN A 17 6.90 8.82 -10.04
CA GLN A 17 8.13 9.41 -9.51
C GLN A 17 9.18 8.37 -9.09
N ALA A 18 9.10 7.15 -9.60
CA ALA A 18 10.11 6.14 -9.33
C ALA A 18 11.45 6.54 -9.97
N ASN A 19 12.52 6.42 -9.21
CA ASN A 19 13.87 6.75 -9.67
C ASN A 19 14.89 5.77 -9.06
N PRO A 20 16.13 5.72 -9.55
CA PRO A 20 17.16 4.80 -9.05
C PRO A 20 17.67 5.09 -7.64
N ALA A 21 17.27 6.20 -7.03
CA ALA A 21 17.67 6.53 -5.67
C ALA A 21 17.09 5.53 -4.65
N PRO A 22 17.70 5.39 -3.45
CA PRO A 22 17.11 4.54 -2.42
C PRO A 22 15.64 4.88 -2.13
N PRO A 23 14.78 3.88 -1.85
CA PRO A 23 15.09 2.46 -1.62
C PRO A 23 15.11 1.57 -2.87
N ILE A 24 14.78 2.08 -4.04
CA ILE A 24 14.59 1.27 -5.27
C ILE A 24 15.91 0.72 -5.79
N GLY A 25 16.94 1.57 -5.92
CA GLY A 25 18.22 1.19 -6.46
C GLY A 25 18.88 0.02 -5.76
N PRO A 26 19.15 0.12 -4.44
CA PRO A 26 19.78 -0.97 -3.69
C PRO A 26 18.97 -2.26 -3.69
N ALA A 27 17.63 -2.18 -3.57
CA ALA A 27 16.77 -3.35 -3.52
C ALA A 27 16.79 -4.15 -4.84
N LEU A 28 16.71 -3.47 -5.98
CA LEU A 28 16.72 -4.10 -7.29
C LEU A 28 18.15 -4.45 -7.74
N GLY A 29 19.11 -3.60 -7.44
CA GLY A 29 20.52 -3.82 -7.78
C GLY A 29 21.07 -5.09 -7.16
N SER A 30 20.70 -5.40 -5.92
CA SER A 30 21.13 -6.63 -5.23
C SER A 30 20.61 -7.91 -5.91
N LYS A 31 19.55 -7.80 -6.69
CA LYS A 31 18.94 -8.92 -7.42
C LYS A 31 19.33 -8.95 -8.91
N GLY A 32 20.14 -8.00 -9.36
CA GLY A 32 20.58 -7.93 -10.74
C GLY A 32 19.53 -7.45 -11.74
N VAL A 33 18.49 -6.80 -11.28
CA VAL A 33 17.40 -6.27 -12.11
C VAL A 33 17.80 -4.93 -12.72
N ASN A 34 17.36 -4.66 -13.96
CA ASN A 34 17.58 -3.36 -14.62
C ASN A 34 16.67 -2.30 -13.97
N ILE A 35 17.26 -1.46 -13.12
CA ILE A 35 16.58 -0.43 -12.33
C ILE A 35 15.91 0.60 -13.23
N MET A 36 16.59 1.06 -14.26
CA MET A 36 16.09 2.10 -15.17
C MET A 36 14.85 1.63 -15.93
N GLU A 37 14.87 0.40 -16.40
CA GLU A 37 13.72 -0.20 -17.09
C GLU A 37 12.52 -0.34 -16.17
N PHE A 38 12.74 -0.78 -14.94
CA PHE A 38 11.69 -0.85 -13.91
C PHE A 38 11.07 0.52 -13.68
N CYS A 39 11.89 1.54 -13.43
CA CYS A 39 11.42 2.90 -13.17
C CYS A 39 10.59 3.43 -14.35
N LYS A 40 11.04 3.21 -15.56
CA LYS A 40 10.34 3.63 -16.79
C LYS A 40 8.96 2.96 -16.91
N GLN A 41 8.90 1.65 -16.75
CA GLN A 41 7.64 0.90 -16.83
C GLN A 41 6.69 1.26 -15.70
N PHE A 42 7.19 1.38 -14.47
CA PHE A 42 6.40 1.77 -13.31
C PHE A 42 5.79 3.17 -13.50
N ASN A 43 6.61 4.14 -13.89
CA ASN A 43 6.13 5.50 -14.12
C ASN A 43 5.08 5.54 -15.23
N ALA A 44 5.25 4.77 -16.30
CA ALA A 44 4.27 4.69 -17.38
C ALA A 44 2.92 4.14 -16.89
N ARG A 45 2.93 3.14 -16.00
CA ARG A 45 1.70 2.52 -15.46
C ARG A 45 1.03 3.34 -14.36
N THR A 46 1.75 4.26 -13.72
CA THR A 46 1.25 5.03 -12.57
C THR A 46 1.04 6.51 -12.87
N GLN A 47 1.03 6.90 -14.15
CA GLN A 47 0.83 8.30 -14.54
C GLN A 47 -0.51 8.89 -14.07
N ASP A 48 -1.53 8.04 -13.92
CA ASP A 48 -2.86 8.42 -13.44
C ASP A 48 -2.93 8.60 -11.92
N LYS A 49 -1.88 8.22 -11.19
CA LYS A 49 -1.83 8.28 -9.72
C LYS A 49 -0.55 8.96 -9.22
N PRO A 50 -0.30 10.22 -9.65
CA PRO A 50 0.95 10.90 -9.28
C PRO A 50 1.00 11.20 -7.78
N GLY A 51 2.17 10.99 -7.18
CA GLY A 51 2.43 11.31 -5.78
C GLY A 51 1.85 10.36 -4.75
N LYS A 52 1.02 9.38 -5.14
CA LYS A 52 0.50 8.36 -4.21
C LYS A 52 1.55 7.29 -3.98
N ILE A 53 1.69 6.84 -2.74
CA ILE A 53 2.56 5.73 -2.40
C ILE A 53 1.87 4.43 -2.82
N LEU A 54 2.50 3.68 -3.71
CA LEU A 54 1.95 2.43 -4.24
C LEU A 54 2.87 1.27 -3.88
N PRO A 55 2.36 0.22 -3.23
CA PRO A 55 3.13 -1.00 -3.00
C PRO A 55 3.32 -1.75 -4.32
N VAL A 56 4.52 -2.25 -4.54
CA VAL A 56 4.87 -3.02 -5.74
C VAL A 56 5.47 -4.34 -5.31
N LEU A 57 4.96 -5.44 -5.85
CA LEU A 57 5.57 -6.76 -5.73
C LEU A 57 6.27 -7.09 -7.03
N ILE A 58 7.59 -7.23 -6.99
CA ILE A 58 8.43 -7.52 -8.14
C ILE A 58 8.87 -8.98 -8.05
N THR A 59 8.60 -9.75 -9.09
CA THR A 59 9.08 -11.13 -9.22
C THR A 59 10.30 -11.13 -10.13
N VAL A 60 11.44 -11.61 -9.62
CA VAL A 60 12.70 -11.69 -10.37
C VAL A 60 12.93 -13.13 -10.81
N TYR A 61 13.20 -13.31 -12.08
CA TYR A 61 13.46 -14.62 -12.68
C TYR A 61 14.96 -14.91 -12.85
N ALA A 62 15.30 -16.18 -13.06
CA ALA A 62 16.68 -16.63 -13.20
C ALA A 62 17.44 -15.99 -14.37
N ASP A 63 16.71 -15.59 -15.43
CA ASP A 63 17.27 -14.89 -16.59
C ASP A 63 17.43 -13.38 -16.38
N LYS A 64 17.26 -12.90 -15.16
CA LYS A 64 17.30 -11.47 -14.77
C LYS A 64 16.15 -10.63 -15.31
N SER A 65 15.17 -11.27 -15.95
CA SER A 65 13.91 -10.58 -16.27
C SER A 65 13.07 -10.41 -15.01
N PHE A 66 12.10 -9.49 -15.06
CA PHE A 66 11.22 -9.23 -13.94
C PHE A 66 9.80 -8.97 -14.40
N GLU A 67 8.87 -9.25 -13.51
CA GLU A 67 7.48 -8.82 -13.63
C GLU A 67 7.09 -8.12 -12.34
N PHE A 68 6.16 -7.19 -12.42
CA PHE A 68 5.71 -6.50 -11.22
C PHE A 68 4.21 -6.28 -11.23
N ILE A 69 3.64 -6.28 -10.02
CA ILE A 69 2.22 -6.01 -9.77
C ILE A 69 2.14 -4.77 -8.90
N ILE A 70 1.36 -3.78 -9.32
CA ILE A 70 1.10 -2.57 -8.56
C ILE A 70 -0.18 -2.79 -7.78
N LYS A 71 -0.10 -2.62 -6.46
CA LYS A 71 -1.26 -2.74 -5.57
C LYS A 71 -1.83 -1.36 -5.25
N THR A 72 -3.01 -1.34 -4.61
CA THR A 72 -3.61 -0.08 -4.13
C THR A 72 -2.77 0.54 -3.01
N PRO A 73 -2.87 1.87 -2.77
CA PRO A 73 -2.10 2.50 -1.71
C PRO A 73 -2.27 1.80 -0.36
N PRO A 74 -1.23 1.77 0.50
CA PRO A 74 -1.34 1.11 1.80
C PRO A 74 -2.46 1.71 2.64
N ALA A 75 -3.20 0.87 3.36
CA ALA A 75 -4.30 1.31 4.23
C ALA A 75 -3.84 2.36 5.25
N ALA A 76 -2.63 2.18 5.80
CA ALA A 76 -2.06 3.12 6.75
C ALA A 76 -1.91 4.53 6.15
N VAL A 77 -1.43 4.64 4.92
CA VAL A 77 -1.25 5.93 4.24
C VAL A 77 -2.61 6.59 3.98
N GLN A 78 -3.59 5.83 3.51
CA GLN A 78 -4.95 6.33 3.27
C GLN A 78 -5.60 6.81 4.58
N LEU A 79 -5.39 6.09 5.68
CA LEU A 79 -5.91 6.48 7.00
C LEU A 79 -5.25 7.77 7.50
N LEU A 80 -3.95 7.96 7.30
CA LEU A 80 -3.26 9.19 7.66
C LEU A 80 -3.82 10.38 6.89
N GLU A 81 -4.07 10.21 5.60
CA GLU A 81 -4.68 11.26 4.76
C GLU A 81 -6.11 11.59 5.24
N ALA A 82 -6.91 10.56 5.53
CA ALA A 82 -8.29 10.74 6.02
C ALA A 82 -8.34 11.46 7.37
N ALA A 83 -7.41 11.14 8.27
CA ALA A 83 -7.30 11.76 9.59
C ALA A 83 -6.57 13.11 9.55
N LYS A 84 -5.98 13.48 8.42
CA LYS A 84 -5.20 14.72 8.22
C LYS A 84 -4.01 14.84 9.18
N ILE A 85 -3.32 13.73 9.41
CA ILE A 85 -2.11 13.68 10.25
C ILE A 85 -0.93 13.17 9.43
N THR A 86 0.29 13.46 9.90
CA THR A 86 1.53 13.09 9.18
C THR A 86 2.07 11.74 9.59
N SER A 87 1.81 11.30 10.82
CA SER A 87 2.28 9.99 11.30
C SER A 87 1.33 9.44 12.37
N GLY A 88 1.36 8.12 12.53
CA GLY A 88 0.61 7.43 13.57
C GLY A 88 1.22 7.57 14.95
N SER A 89 0.56 7.00 15.96
CA SER A 89 1.02 7.02 17.34
C SER A 89 2.21 6.07 17.56
N LYS A 90 3.13 6.48 18.41
CA LYS A 90 4.20 5.60 18.90
C LYS A 90 3.69 4.57 19.91
N GLU A 91 2.63 4.92 20.63
CA GLU A 91 1.97 4.06 21.61
C GLU A 91 0.46 4.00 21.34
N PRO A 92 0.02 3.29 20.27
CA PRO A 92 -1.36 3.39 19.78
C PRO A 92 -2.41 2.87 20.76
N ASN A 93 -2.05 2.02 21.69
CA ASN A 93 -2.96 1.54 22.73
C ASN A 93 -3.16 2.53 23.86
N ARG A 94 -2.27 3.50 24.03
CA ARG A 94 -2.31 4.51 25.10
C ARG A 94 -2.60 5.90 24.59
N VAL A 95 -1.96 6.29 23.49
CA VAL A 95 -2.04 7.65 22.93
C VAL A 95 -2.74 7.59 21.59
N LYS A 96 -3.90 8.22 21.50
CA LYS A 96 -4.65 8.38 20.26
C LYS A 96 -4.27 9.72 19.63
N VAL A 97 -3.95 9.70 18.33
CA VAL A 97 -3.44 10.89 17.62
C VAL A 97 -4.41 11.46 16.60
N GLY A 98 -5.51 10.77 16.33
CA GLY A 98 -6.49 11.24 15.37
C GLY A 98 -7.77 10.41 15.38
N LYS A 99 -8.70 10.80 14.54
CA LYS A 99 -10.00 10.16 14.42
C LYS A 99 -10.38 10.02 12.94
N VAL A 100 -11.07 8.93 12.63
CA VAL A 100 -11.68 8.70 11.31
C VAL A 100 -13.14 8.30 11.52
N SER A 101 -13.99 8.61 10.55
CA SER A 101 -15.39 8.16 10.56
C SER A 101 -15.56 6.84 9.84
N TRP A 102 -16.66 6.15 10.09
CA TRP A 102 -17.00 4.94 9.36
C TRP A 102 -17.19 5.19 7.86
N ALA A 103 -17.65 6.39 7.47
CA ALA A 103 -17.73 6.76 6.05
C ALA A 103 -16.36 6.79 5.38
N GLN A 104 -15.35 7.35 6.05
CA GLN A 104 -13.98 7.36 5.54
C GLN A 104 -13.39 5.94 5.46
N VAL A 105 -13.65 5.11 6.47
CA VAL A 105 -13.25 3.70 6.48
C VAL A 105 -13.90 2.94 5.31
N GLU A 106 -15.18 3.20 5.04
CA GLU A 106 -15.89 2.61 3.91
C GLU A 106 -15.26 2.96 2.57
N ASP A 107 -14.93 4.24 2.36
CA ASP A 107 -14.28 4.69 1.13
C ASP A 107 -12.93 3.99 0.92
N ILE A 108 -12.12 3.90 1.96
CA ILE A 108 -10.83 3.19 1.91
C ILE A 108 -11.03 1.71 1.63
N ALA A 109 -12.03 1.09 2.26
CA ALA A 109 -12.34 -0.33 2.06
C ALA A 109 -12.77 -0.60 0.61
N LYS A 110 -13.59 0.27 0.02
CA LYS A 110 -14.01 0.15 -1.39
C LYS A 110 -12.82 0.23 -2.33
N ASP A 111 -11.91 1.16 -2.10
CA ASP A 111 -10.71 1.30 -2.92
C ASP A 111 -9.79 0.08 -2.84
N LYS A 112 -9.72 -0.56 -1.67
CA LYS A 112 -8.82 -1.68 -1.43
C LYS A 112 -9.45 -3.05 -1.65
N MET A 113 -10.73 -3.16 -2.00
CA MET A 113 -11.40 -4.47 -2.15
C MET A 113 -10.66 -5.41 -3.10
N ALA A 114 -10.00 -4.87 -4.12
CA ALA A 114 -9.22 -5.67 -5.07
C ALA A 114 -8.03 -6.40 -4.43
N ASP A 115 -7.45 -5.82 -3.37
CA ASP A 115 -6.27 -6.35 -2.69
C ASP A 115 -6.59 -7.06 -1.37
N LEU A 116 -7.79 -6.85 -0.84
CA LEU A 116 -8.17 -7.42 0.45
C LEU A 116 -8.72 -8.85 0.31
N ASN A 117 -8.45 -9.67 1.30
CA ASN A 117 -9.01 -11.01 1.42
C ASN A 117 -10.36 -10.98 2.14
N ALA A 118 -11.23 -10.05 1.74
CA ALA A 118 -12.57 -9.87 2.30
C ALA A 118 -13.61 -10.14 1.23
N PHE A 119 -14.65 -10.87 1.58
CA PHE A 119 -15.74 -11.19 0.64
C PHE A 119 -16.85 -10.14 0.66
N THR A 120 -17.00 -9.40 1.76
CA THR A 120 -18.02 -8.37 1.92
C THR A 120 -17.38 -7.03 2.26
N LEU A 121 -18.11 -5.94 1.97
CA LEU A 121 -17.65 -4.60 2.32
C LEU A 121 -17.51 -4.44 3.84
N ASN A 122 -18.44 -5.00 4.63
CA ASN A 122 -18.37 -4.94 6.09
C ASN A 122 -17.10 -5.61 6.63
N SER A 123 -16.71 -6.76 6.08
CA SER A 123 -15.46 -7.43 6.44
C SER A 123 -14.25 -6.57 6.10
N ALA A 124 -14.24 -5.93 4.92
CA ALA A 124 -13.18 -5.03 4.51
C ALA A 124 -13.08 -3.82 5.45
N MET A 125 -14.21 -3.21 5.80
CA MET A 125 -14.26 -2.11 6.75
C MET A 125 -13.72 -2.49 8.13
N SER A 126 -14.02 -3.70 8.60
CA SER A 126 -13.49 -4.23 9.86
C SER A 126 -11.97 -4.35 9.82
N MET A 127 -11.40 -4.81 8.71
CA MET A 127 -9.95 -4.90 8.52
C MET A 127 -9.30 -3.52 8.55
N ILE A 128 -9.87 -2.53 7.87
CA ILE A 128 -9.37 -1.16 7.84
C ILE A 128 -9.48 -0.51 9.23
N ALA A 129 -10.59 -0.71 9.93
CA ALA A 129 -10.79 -0.20 11.29
C ALA A 129 -9.75 -0.77 12.26
N GLY A 130 -9.41 -2.06 12.12
CA GLY A 130 -8.35 -2.69 12.89
C GLY A 130 -6.97 -2.06 12.65
N THR A 131 -6.67 -1.75 11.39
CA THR A 131 -5.44 -1.03 11.02
C THR A 131 -5.42 0.37 11.64
N ALA A 132 -6.53 1.10 11.58
CA ALA A 132 -6.65 2.42 12.21
C ALA A 132 -6.38 2.36 13.71
N ARG A 133 -6.95 1.38 14.39
CA ARG A 133 -6.71 1.19 15.83
C ARG A 133 -5.24 0.91 16.13
N SER A 134 -4.58 0.12 15.30
CA SER A 134 -3.15 -0.17 15.46
C SER A 134 -2.26 1.06 15.24
N MET A 135 -2.76 2.07 14.57
CA MET A 135 -2.07 3.33 14.30
C MET A 135 -2.33 4.41 15.36
N GLY A 136 -3.21 4.14 16.32
CA GLY A 136 -3.63 5.14 17.31
C GLY A 136 -4.74 6.05 16.83
N LEU A 137 -5.50 5.62 15.81
CA LEU A 137 -6.70 6.33 15.34
C LEU A 137 -7.94 5.73 15.99
N THR A 138 -8.91 6.59 16.30
CA THR A 138 -10.22 6.18 16.80
C THR A 138 -11.22 6.25 15.65
N VAL A 139 -12.02 5.21 15.47
CA VAL A 139 -13.12 5.22 14.49
C VAL A 139 -14.37 5.71 15.18
N GLU A 140 -14.90 6.85 14.75
CA GLU A 140 -16.07 7.48 15.35
C GLU A 140 -17.37 6.84 14.86
N GLY A 141 -18.28 6.62 15.80
CA GLY A 141 -19.61 6.10 15.54
C GLY A 141 -19.71 4.61 15.75
N THR A 142 -20.91 4.08 15.51
CA THR A 142 -21.21 2.64 15.60
C THR A 142 -20.96 1.98 14.26
N ALA A 143 -20.38 0.79 14.27
CA ALA A 143 -20.15 0.02 13.06
C ALA A 143 -21.48 -0.24 12.32
N PRO A 144 -21.52 -0.14 10.99
CA PRO A 144 -22.77 -0.29 10.23
C PRO A 144 -23.48 -1.64 10.44
N TRP A 145 -22.73 -2.68 10.80
CA TRP A 145 -23.28 -4.02 11.04
C TRP A 145 -23.77 -4.24 12.48
N GLU A 146 -23.58 -3.28 13.36
CA GLU A 146 -24.02 -3.34 14.76
C GLU A 146 -25.40 -2.70 14.98
N ASN A 147 -25.94 -2.07 13.95
CA ASN A 147 -27.26 -1.45 13.97
C ASN A 147 -28.37 -2.44 13.63
#